data_fa671b869357628c47f2f83421279e01
#
_entry.id   fa671b869357628c47f2f83421279e01
#
_cell.length_a   1.000
_cell.length_b   1.000
_cell.length_c   1.000
_cell.angle_alpha   90.00
_cell.angle_beta   90.00
_cell.angle_gamma   90.00
#
_symmetry.space_group_name_H-M   'P 1'
#
loop_
_entity.id
_entity.type
_entity.pdbx_description
1 polymer ?
#
loop_
_entity_poly.entity_id
_entity_poly.type
_entity_poly.pdbx_seq_one_letter_code
_entity_poly.pdbx_strand_id
1 'polypeptide(L)'
;CALPIFIVVYYAAIIAWALRYTVFSFTRAWGNDPAGFFSDKFLQAQDTTSISLTPVWGIALPLILVWVVTIILIALGISRGIEWITKICIPLLVVLFVAMVIKALTLPGATDGLNKFFTPDWSALWNGKVWIAAVAQIFYSLSVGFGIMMTYASYLKKRSNLTGTGL
;
A
#
# COMPACT_ATOMS: atom_id res chain seq x y z
N CYS A 1 -4.52 0.25 22.06
CA CYS A 1 -4.42 1.18 20.91
C CYS A 1 -3.00 1.35 20.35
N ALA A 2 -2.04 0.47 20.68
CA ALA A 2 -0.68 0.57 20.12
C ALA A 2 -0.61 0.15 18.63
N LEU A 3 -1.39 -0.84 18.22
CA LEU A 3 -1.36 -1.40 16.87
C LEU A 3 -1.54 -0.35 15.75
N PRO A 4 -2.53 0.58 15.81
CA PRO A 4 -2.65 1.61 14.79
C PRO A 4 -1.42 2.51 14.66
N ILE A 5 -0.71 2.78 15.75
CA ILE A 5 0.51 3.60 15.75
C ILE A 5 1.62 2.90 14.96
N PHE A 6 1.85 1.61 15.23
CA PHE A 6 2.83 0.83 14.48
C PHE A 6 2.50 0.78 12.99
N ILE A 7 1.22 0.60 12.66
CA ILE A 7 0.76 0.57 11.27
C ILE A 7 1.06 1.90 10.57
N VAL A 8 0.73 3.04 11.17
CA VAL A 8 0.97 4.35 10.57
C VAL A 8 2.46 4.58 10.32
N VAL A 9 3.33 4.19 11.23
CA VAL A 9 4.77 4.36 11.10
C VAL A 9 5.31 3.58 9.90
N TYR A 10 5.01 2.28 9.80
CA TYR A 10 5.54 1.50 8.68
C TYR A 10 4.87 1.82 7.34
N TYR A 11 3.57 2.17 7.33
CA TYR A 11 2.88 2.60 6.11
C TYR A 11 3.48 3.88 5.52
N ALA A 12 3.83 4.84 6.37
CA ALA A 12 4.51 6.04 5.91
C ALA A 12 5.84 5.72 5.19
N ALA A 13 6.59 4.74 5.68
CA ALA A 13 7.81 4.27 5.02
C ALA A 13 7.52 3.63 3.65
N ILE A 14 6.47 2.78 3.56
CA ILE A 14 6.07 2.16 2.28
C ILE A 14 5.65 3.22 1.27
N ILE A 15 4.88 4.23 1.67
CA ILE A 15 4.49 5.35 0.79
C ILE A 15 5.73 6.12 0.30
N ALA A 16 6.69 6.36 1.17
CA ALA A 16 7.95 7.03 0.81
C ALA A 16 8.74 6.21 -0.24
N TRP A 17 8.78 4.87 -0.08
CA TRP A 17 9.38 3.98 -1.08
C TRP A 17 8.64 4.04 -2.41
N ALA A 18 7.31 3.99 -2.39
CA ALA A 18 6.50 4.08 -3.60
C ALA A 18 6.74 5.39 -4.35
N LEU A 19 6.80 6.52 -3.64
CA LEU A 19 7.13 7.82 -4.22
C LEU A 19 8.50 7.81 -4.90
N ARG A 20 9.50 7.24 -4.24
CA ARG A 20 10.85 7.17 -4.81
C ARG A 20 10.91 6.26 -6.03
N TYR A 21 10.23 5.11 -5.97
CA TYR A 21 10.14 4.19 -7.10
C TYR A 21 9.36 4.78 -8.28
N THR A 22 8.38 5.62 -8.02
CA THR A 22 7.70 6.38 -9.10
C THR A 22 8.70 7.24 -9.87
N VAL A 23 9.61 7.92 -9.17
CA VAL A 23 10.67 8.70 -9.83
C VAL A 23 11.65 7.79 -10.58
N PHE A 24 12.06 6.68 -9.98
CA PHE A 24 12.96 5.72 -10.62
C PHE A 24 12.34 5.04 -11.85
N SER A 25 11.02 4.93 -11.93
CA SER A 25 10.34 4.34 -13.08
C SER A 25 10.53 5.13 -14.38
N PHE A 26 10.70 6.45 -14.31
CA PHE A 26 10.98 7.27 -15.49
C PHE A 26 12.33 6.97 -16.13
N THR A 27 13.32 6.55 -15.35
CA THR A 27 14.68 6.30 -15.81
C THR A 27 15.05 4.82 -15.83
N ARG A 28 14.16 3.93 -15.35
CA ARG A 28 14.45 2.50 -15.11
C ARG A 28 15.74 2.30 -14.31
N ALA A 29 15.91 3.05 -13.23
CA ALA A 29 17.13 3.09 -12.44
C ALA A 29 17.56 1.73 -11.85
N TRP A 30 16.62 0.77 -11.74
CA TRP A 30 16.90 -0.60 -11.27
C TRP A 30 17.59 -1.50 -12.31
N GLY A 31 17.67 -1.10 -13.59
CA GLY A 31 18.32 -1.88 -14.65
C GLY A 31 17.75 -3.29 -14.81
N ASN A 32 18.64 -4.29 -14.89
CA ASN A 32 18.26 -5.70 -15.07
C ASN A 32 18.12 -6.47 -13.76
N ASP A 33 18.53 -5.90 -12.63
CA ASP A 33 18.42 -6.51 -11.29
C ASP A 33 17.63 -5.61 -10.33
N PRO A 34 16.30 -5.69 -10.34
CA PRO A 34 15.46 -4.93 -9.43
C PRO A 34 15.63 -5.33 -7.96
N ALA A 35 15.93 -6.60 -7.68
CA ALA A 35 16.04 -7.09 -6.30
C ALA A 35 17.31 -6.57 -5.63
N GLY A 36 18.47 -6.71 -6.29
CA GLY A 36 19.73 -6.17 -5.80
C GLY A 36 19.71 -4.63 -5.73
N PHE A 37 19.04 -3.97 -6.68
CA PHE A 37 18.86 -2.51 -6.59
C PHE A 37 18.07 -2.12 -5.35
N PHE A 38 17.02 -2.86 -5.00
CA PHE A 38 16.19 -2.57 -3.84
C PHE A 38 16.94 -2.77 -2.52
N SER A 39 17.62 -3.92 -2.35
CA SER A 39 18.32 -4.26 -1.12
C SER A 39 19.58 -3.43 -0.91
N ASP A 40 20.44 -3.39 -1.93
CA ASP A 40 21.83 -2.92 -1.75
C ASP A 40 21.96 -1.42 -2.00
N LYS A 41 21.28 -0.91 -3.04
CA LYS A 41 21.41 0.51 -3.42
C LYS A 41 20.36 1.40 -2.76
N PHE A 42 19.12 0.91 -2.69
CA PHE A 42 18.01 1.73 -2.19
C PHE A 42 17.86 1.64 -0.68
N LEU A 43 17.70 0.44 -0.12
CA LEU A 43 17.60 0.23 1.33
C LEU A 43 18.96 0.33 2.02
N GLN A 44 20.05 0.05 1.29
CA GLN A 44 21.39 -0.10 1.85
C GLN A 44 21.40 -1.09 3.01
N ALA A 45 20.65 -2.20 2.82
CA ALA A 45 20.52 -3.25 3.82
C ALA A 45 21.90 -3.88 4.06
N GLN A 46 22.40 -3.78 5.29
CA GLN A 46 23.63 -4.42 5.69
C GLN A 46 23.33 -5.81 6.26
N ASP A 47 24.19 -6.76 5.94
CA ASP A 47 24.07 -8.15 6.45
C ASP A 47 24.32 -8.25 7.97
N THR A 48 24.64 -7.16 8.63
CA THR A 48 24.89 -7.09 10.06
C THR A 48 23.64 -6.66 10.82
N THR A 49 23.37 -7.34 11.92
CA THR A 49 22.28 -7.02 12.87
C THR A 49 22.51 -5.71 13.66
N SER A 50 23.45 -4.88 13.24
CA SER A 50 23.74 -3.60 13.89
C SER A 50 22.69 -2.55 13.48
N ILE A 51 22.05 -1.93 14.47
CA ILE A 51 21.16 -0.79 14.25
C ILE A 51 22.04 0.43 13.94
N SER A 52 22.04 0.86 12.68
CA SER A 52 22.67 2.11 12.29
C SER A 52 21.68 3.27 12.42
N LEU A 53 22.07 4.33 13.11
CA LEU A 53 21.31 5.58 13.22
C LEU A 53 21.61 6.56 12.07
N THR A 54 22.42 6.16 11.09
CA THR A 54 22.70 6.99 9.92
C THR A 54 21.51 6.97 8.96
N PRO A 55 20.87 8.11 8.68
CA PRO A 55 19.72 8.15 7.79
C PRO A 55 20.14 7.89 6.34
N VAL A 56 19.43 7.02 5.67
CA VAL A 56 19.53 6.85 4.21
C VAL A 56 18.74 7.98 3.56
N TRP A 57 19.41 9.03 3.11
CA TRP A 57 18.77 10.24 2.58
C TRP A 57 17.83 9.97 1.40
N GLY A 58 18.11 8.91 0.63
CA GLY A 58 17.22 8.47 -0.45
C GLY A 58 15.81 8.06 0.02
N ILE A 59 15.67 7.65 1.28
CA ILE A 59 14.42 7.27 1.94
C ILE A 59 13.93 8.37 2.87
N ALA A 60 14.84 9.01 3.60
CA ALA A 60 14.50 10.00 4.59
C ALA A 60 13.79 11.23 3.99
N LEU A 61 14.26 11.75 2.85
CA LEU A 61 13.62 12.89 2.19
C LEU A 61 12.17 12.62 1.75
N PRO A 62 11.87 11.52 1.00
CA PRO A 62 10.48 11.18 0.69
C PRO A 62 9.63 10.94 1.93
N LEU A 63 10.19 10.36 2.99
CA LEU A 63 9.48 10.12 4.25
C LEU A 63 9.09 11.44 4.94
N ILE A 64 10.01 12.40 5.01
CA ILE A 64 9.72 13.73 5.53
C ILE A 64 8.62 14.41 4.70
N LEU A 65 8.69 14.30 3.37
CA LEU A 65 7.67 14.86 2.49
C LEU A 65 6.28 14.22 2.76
N VAL A 66 6.21 12.91 2.91
CA VAL A 66 4.96 12.21 3.27
C VAL A 66 4.39 12.73 4.57
N TRP A 67 5.23 12.90 5.60
CA TRP A 67 4.78 13.42 6.89
C TRP A 67 4.31 14.87 6.81
N VAL A 68 5.04 15.73 6.11
CA VAL A 68 4.65 17.12 5.90
C VAL A 68 3.31 17.23 5.20
N VAL A 69 3.12 16.48 4.10
CA VAL A 69 1.84 16.44 3.38
C VAL A 69 0.72 15.92 4.26
N THR A 70 0.95 14.85 5.01
CA THR A 70 -0.04 14.27 5.93
C THR A 70 -0.45 15.28 7.01
N ILE A 71 0.50 15.97 7.62
CA ILE A 71 0.22 16.99 8.65
C ILE A 71 -0.60 18.14 8.05
N ILE A 72 -0.23 18.62 6.86
CA ILE A 72 -0.98 19.68 6.18
C ILE A 72 -2.42 19.25 5.90
N LEU A 73 -2.62 18.04 5.39
CA LEU A 73 -3.96 17.52 5.09
C LEU A 73 -4.83 17.38 6.34
N ILE A 74 -4.24 16.93 7.44
CA ILE A 74 -4.96 16.83 8.73
C ILE A 74 -5.28 18.23 9.27
N ALA A 75 -4.35 19.19 9.16
CA ALA A 75 -4.55 20.56 9.60
C ALA A 75 -5.65 21.29 8.82
N LEU A 76 -5.83 20.99 7.54
CA LEU A 76 -6.92 21.51 6.71
C LEU A 76 -8.31 20.94 7.10
N GLY A 77 -8.33 19.88 7.90
CA GLY A 77 -9.54 19.20 8.36
C GLY A 77 -10.13 18.22 7.34
N ILE A 78 -11.17 17.50 7.77
CA ILE A 78 -11.74 16.37 7.01
C ILE A 78 -12.32 16.82 5.68
N SER A 79 -13.16 17.86 5.68
CA SER A 79 -13.88 18.27 4.48
C SER A 79 -12.99 18.93 3.42
N ARG A 80 -11.96 19.67 3.82
CA ARG A 80 -11.09 20.39 2.90
C ARG A 80 -9.81 19.61 2.56
N GLY A 81 -9.29 18.84 3.52
CA GLY A 81 -8.06 18.09 3.32
C GLY A 81 -8.33 16.68 2.80
N ILE A 82 -8.91 15.84 3.65
CA ILE A 82 -9.06 14.39 3.36
C ILE A 82 -10.06 14.15 2.24
N GLU A 83 -11.25 14.77 2.29
CA GLU A 83 -12.30 14.56 1.29
C GLU A 83 -11.84 15.01 -0.11
N TRP A 84 -11.16 16.16 -0.20
CA TRP A 84 -10.71 16.69 -1.48
C TRP A 84 -9.68 15.78 -2.15
N ILE A 85 -8.66 15.34 -1.40
CA ILE A 85 -7.62 14.46 -1.95
C ILE A 85 -8.21 13.09 -2.34
N THR A 86 -9.15 12.57 -1.55
CA THR A 86 -9.82 11.30 -1.84
C THR A 86 -10.63 11.36 -3.14
N LYS A 87 -11.34 12.45 -3.37
CA LYS A 87 -12.10 12.69 -4.60
C LYS A 87 -11.23 12.69 -5.88
N ILE A 88 -9.96 13.05 -5.75
CA ILE A 88 -9.01 13.03 -6.87
C ILE A 88 -8.30 11.68 -6.95
N CYS A 89 -7.79 11.19 -5.83
CA CYS A 89 -6.96 9.99 -5.81
C CYS A 89 -7.73 8.71 -6.12
N ILE A 90 -9.00 8.58 -5.72
CA ILE A 90 -9.77 7.36 -6.00
C ILE A 90 -10.04 7.19 -7.51
N PRO A 91 -10.58 8.18 -8.25
CA PRO A 91 -10.71 8.05 -9.69
C PRO A 91 -9.38 7.82 -10.41
N LEU A 92 -8.34 8.54 -10.00
CA LEU A 92 -7.00 8.35 -10.54
C LEU A 92 -6.49 6.92 -10.34
N LEU A 93 -6.69 6.35 -9.15
CA LEU A 93 -6.34 4.97 -8.85
C LEU A 93 -7.08 3.99 -9.77
N VAL A 94 -8.38 4.18 -9.99
CA VAL A 94 -9.18 3.35 -10.89
C VAL A 94 -8.65 3.42 -12.32
N VAL A 95 -8.38 4.62 -12.83
CA VAL A 95 -7.83 4.81 -14.18
C VAL A 95 -6.47 4.14 -14.34
N LEU A 96 -5.57 4.33 -13.39
CA LEU A 96 -4.24 3.70 -13.40
C LEU A 96 -4.34 2.17 -13.29
N PHE A 97 -5.25 1.67 -12.46
CA PHE A 97 -5.48 0.23 -12.32
C PHE A 97 -5.98 -0.37 -13.64
N VAL A 98 -6.98 0.23 -14.29
CA VAL A 98 -7.47 -0.22 -15.59
C VAL A 98 -6.36 -0.19 -16.65
N ALA A 99 -5.57 0.87 -16.68
CA ALA A 99 -4.42 0.97 -17.60
C ALA A 99 -3.40 -0.16 -17.36
N MET A 100 -3.11 -0.49 -16.10
CA MET A 100 -2.25 -1.61 -15.75
C MET A 100 -2.83 -2.96 -16.18
N VAL A 101 -4.13 -3.19 -15.99
CA VAL A 101 -4.81 -4.41 -16.42
C VAL A 101 -4.74 -4.56 -17.93
N ILE A 102 -5.06 -3.51 -18.68
CA ILE A 102 -4.95 -3.51 -20.15
C ILE A 102 -3.51 -3.85 -20.57
N LYS A 103 -2.53 -3.20 -19.95
CA LYS A 103 -1.12 -3.47 -20.24
C LYS A 103 -0.72 -4.91 -19.92
N ALA A 104 -1.15 -5.45 -18.79
CA ALA A 104 -0.88 -6.83 -18.39
C ALA A 104 -1.45 -7.84 -19.39
N LEU A 105 -2.67 -7.60 -19.89
CA LEU A 105 -3.32 -8.46 -20.87
C LEU A 105 -2.64 -8.41 -22.27
N THR A 106 -1.93 -7.33 -22.58
CA THR A 106 -1.19 -7.21 -23.84
C THR A 106 0.23 -7.79 -23.81
N LEU A 107 0.70 -8.27 -22.65
CA LEU A 107 2.01 -8.87 -22.53
C LEU A 107 2.04 -10.31 -23.08
N PRO A 108 3.14 -10.73 -23.71
CA PRO A 108 3.30 -12.12 -24.10
C PRO A 108 3.27 -13.01 -22.84
N GLY A 109 2.49 -14.11 -22.90
CA GLY A 109 2.27 -15.00 -21.75
C GLY A 109 1.14 -14.58 -20.79
N ALA A 110 0.38 -13.54 -21.10
CA ALA A 110 -0.76 -13.12 -20.29
C ALA A 110 -1.80 -14.23 -20.08
N THR A 111 -2.07 -15.01 -21.14
CA THR A 111 -3.00 -16.16 -21.09
C THR A 111 -2.49 -17.27 -20.16
N ASP A 112 -1.19 -17.54 -20.17
CA ASP A 112 -0.61 -18.56 -19.30
C ASP A 112 -0.66 -18.10 -17.83
N GLY A 113 -0.41 -16.83 -17.58
CA GLY A 113 -0.57 -16.22 -16.26
C GLY A 113 -2.00 -16.31 -15.72
N LEU A 114 -2.99 -15.99 -16.56
CA LEU A 114 -4.40 -16.11 -16.22
C LEU A 114 -4.81 -17.57 -15.98
N ASN A 115 -4.40 -18.48 -16.84
CA ASN A 115 -4.67 -19.91 -16.66
C ASN A 115 -4.08 -20.39 -15.33
N LYS A 116 -2.84 -20.03 -15.01
CA LYS A 116 -2.20 -20.39 -13.75
C LYS A 116 -2.94 -19.83 -12.54
N PHE A 117 -3.46 -18.61 -12.64
CA PHE A 117 -4.21 -17.97 -11.58
C PHE A 117 -5.58 -18.62 -11.32
N PHE A 118 -6.28 -19.00 -12.38
CA PHE A 118 -7.61 -19.59 -12.28
C PHE A 118 -7.63 -21.13 -12.20
N THR A 119 -6.49 -21.80 -12.42
CA THR A 119 -6.41 -23.25 -12.28
C THR A 119 -6.38 -23.62 -10.80
N PRO A 120 -7.41 -24.29 -10.27
CA PRO A 120 -7.47 -24.67 -8.86
C PRO A 120 -6.49 -25.80 -8.54
N ASP A 121 -5.71 -25.60 -7.49
CA ASP A 121 -4.92 -26.68 -6.89
C ASP A 121 -5.63 -27.21 -5.64
N TRP A 122 -6.40 -28.28 -5.82
CA TRP A 122 -7.16 -28.89 -4.73
C TRP A 122 -6.28 -29.51 -3.66
N SER A 123 -5.04 -29.86 -3.98
CA SER A 123 -4.08 -30.42 -3.02
C SER A 123 -3.66 -29.39 -1.98
N ALA A 124 -3.66 -28.11 -2.36
CA ALA A 124 -3.32 -26.99 -1.49
C ALA A 124 -4.29 -26.82 -0.30
N LEU A 125 -5.53 -27.31 -0.42
CA LEU A 125 -6.52 -27.24 0.68
C LEU A 125 -6.10 -28.03 1.93
N TRP A 126 -5.27 -29.05 1.77
CA TRP A 126 -4.74 -29.83 2.89
C TRP A 126 -3.53 -29.18 3.57
N ASN A 127 -3.04 -28.08 3.01
CA ASN A 127 -1.88 -27.36 3.57
C ASN A 127 -2.36 -26.22 4.49
N GLY A 128 -2.11 -26.37 5.79
CA GLY A 128 -2.49 -25.35 6.79
C GLY A 128 -1.90 -23.96 6.54
N LYS A 129 -0.77 -23.84 5.85
CA LYS A 129 -0.16 -22.55 5.50
C LYS A 129 -1.05 -21.75 4.54
N VAL A 130 -1.78 -22.44 3.65
CA VAL A 130 -2.69 -21.77 2.70
C VAL A 130 -3.87 -21.15 3.45
N TRP A 131 -4.40 -21.84 4.44
CA TRP A 131 -5.48 -21.31 5.27
C TRP A 131 -5.02 -20.10 6.11
N ILE A 132 -3.84 -20.17 6.70
CA ILE A 132 -3.26 -19.03 7.43
C ILE A 132 -3.09 -17.83 6.51
N ALA A 133 -2.55 -18.03 5.31
CA ALA A 133 -2.37 -16.97 4.33
C ALA A 133 -3.72 -16.38 3.87
N ALA A 134 -4.74 -17.22 3.64
CA ALA A 134 -6.08 -16.77 3.26
C ALA A 134 -6.73 -15.93 4.37
N VAL A 135 -6.67 -16.38 5.62
CA VAL A 135 -7.19 -15.65 6.77
C VAL A 135 -6.43 -14.33 6.94
N ALA A 136 -5.11 -14.34 6.86
CA ALA A 136 -4.29 -13.13 6.93
C ALA A 136 -4.66 -12.12 5.83
N GLN A 137 -4.91 -12.59 4.60
CA GLN A 137 -5.35 -11.75 3.49
C GLN A 137 -6.73 -11.14 3.74
N ILE A 138 -7.67 -11.90 4.31
CA ILE A 138 -9.00 -11.38 4.68
C ILE A 138 -8.88 -10.29 5.74
N PHE A 139 -8.11 -10.54 6.79
CA PHE A 139 -7.87 -9.53 7.84
C PHE A 139 -7.25 -8.26 7.27
N TYR A 140 -6.29 -8.40 6.36
CA TYR A 140 -5.64 -7.27 5.72
C TYR A 140 -6.61 -6.50 4.81
N SER A 141 -7.38 -7.20 3.96
CA SER A 141 -8.32 -6.59 3.01
C SER A 141 -9.47 -5.87 3.71
N LEU A 142 -9.96 -6.42 4.82
CA LEU A 142 -11.01 -5.82 5.63
C LEU A 142 -10.48 -4.79 6.63
N SER A 143 -9.17 -4.58 6.68
CA SER A 143 -8.51 -3.67 7.63
C SER A 143 -8.90 -3.94 9.09
N VAL A 144 -9.04 -5.22 9.46
CA VAL A 144 -9.44 -5.63 10.81
C VAL A 144 -8.33 -5.29 11.81
N GLY A 145 -8.69 -4.64 12.89
CA GLY A 145 -7.74 -4.24 13.94
C GLY A 145 -6.99 -2.93 13.67
N PHE A 146 -7.14 -2.33 12.50
CA PHE A 146 -6.45 -1.06 12.14
C PHE A 146 -7.05 0.18 12.81
N GLY A 147 -8.23 0.05 13.42
CA GLY A 147 -8.94 1.17 14.04
C GLY A 147 -9.60 2.14 13.06
N ILE A 148 -9.53 1.87 11.76
CA ILE A 148 -10.05 2.75 10.70
C ILE A 148 -11.55 2.95 10.84
N MET A 149 -12.32 1.88 11.03
CA MET A 149 -13.78 1.95 11.16
C MET A 149 -14.23 2.67 12.43
N MET A 150 -13.47 2.55 13.52
CA MET A 150 -13.74 3.34 14.75
C MET A 150 -13.53 4.83 14.52
N THR A 151 -12.49 5.17 13.76
CA THR A 151 -12.19 6.56 13.39
C THR A 151 -13.29 7.12 12.49
N TYR A 152 -13.71 6.39 11.46
CA TYR A 152 -14.82 6.81 10.60
C TYR A 152 -16.12 6.96 11.37
N ALA A 153 -16.45 6.01 12.26
CA ALA A 153 -17.65 6.08 13.10
C ALA A 153 -17.65 7.32 14.01
N SER A 154 -16.50 7.78 14.47
CA SER A 154 -16.41 8.98 15.30
C SER A 154 -16.78 10.28 14.57
N TYR A 155 -16.70 10.30 13.25
CA TYR A 155 -17.05 11.47 12.41
C TYR A 155 -18.51 11.47 11.96
N LEU A 156 -19.23 10.37 12.16
CA LEU A 156 -20.63 10.25 11.75
C LEU A 156 -21.57 10.95 12.75
N LYS A 157 -22.58 11.62 12.22
CA LYS A 157 -23.64 12.20 13.04
C LYS A 157 -24.53 11.08 13.59
N LYS A 158 -25.09 11.27 14.80
CA LYS A 158 -25.95 10.27 15.49
C LYS A 158 -27.15 9.74 14.66
N ARG A 159 -27.57 10.46 13.62
CA ARG A 159 -28.69 10.08 12.73
C ARG A 159 -28.24 9.75 11.31
N SER A 160 -26.99 9.41 11.08
CA SER A 160 -26.53 9.01 9.76
C SER A 160 -27.13 7.66 9.36
N ASN A 161 -27.69 7.59 8.17
CA ASN A 161 -28.25 6.34 7.63
C ASN A 161 -27.09 5.49 7.06
N LEU A 162 -26.55 4.60 7.90
CA LEU A 162 -25.45 3.73 7.53
C LEU A 162 -25.86 2.62 6.56
N THR A 163 -27.12 2.17 6.65
CA THR A 163 -27.64 1.12 5.77
C THR A 163 -27.73 1.58 4.32
N GLY A 164 -28.16 2.84 4.10
CA GLY A 164 -28.20 3.42 2.75
C GLY A 164 -26.84 3.78 2.16
N THR A 165 -25.79 3.79 2.98
CA THR A 165 -24.42 4.04 2.50
C THR A 165 -23.70 2.73 2.15
N GLY A 166 -24.16 1.60 2.68
CA GLY A 166 -23.58 0.26 2.45
C GLY A 166 -24.25 -0.52 1.29
N LEU A 167 -25.34 -0.01 0.73
CA LEU A 167 -26.04 -0.52 -0.46
C LEU A 167 -25.66 0.29 -1.69
#